data_76a09924ffef11432b3fad600c206a5a
#
_entry.id   76a09924ffef11432b3fad600c206a5a
#
_cell.length_a   1.000
_cell.length_b   1.000
_cell.length_c   1.000
_cell.angle_alpha   90.00
_cell.angle_beta   90.00
_cell.angle_gamma   90.00
#
_symmetry.space_group_name_H-M   'P 1'
#
loop_
_entity.id
_entity.type
_entity.pdbx_description
1 polymer ?
#
loop_
_entity_poly.entity_id
_entity_poly.type
_entity_poly.pdbx_seq_one_letter_code
_entity_poly.pdbx_strand_id
1 'polypeptide(L)'
;MKDIKTIFKGFHRPLGLPAFLCPTGRLRKNEGKMLTKLVTFTDNCTYEIKKEKQGDWNKLFGVCFGILGIHRHSIRFGWRWNISKQKIEICYIIYDGKRIERTQIAFCDCELNREYHFNITWILKDDRTLDVTFHPLQYDVEEHLNVPIKARRFFGCGFYFGGKTRAPHRITAKLQQISKVI
;
A
#
# COMPACT_ATOMS: atom_id res chain seq x y z
N MET A 1 -9.70 -8.63 -14.57
CA MET A 1 -8.74 -9.76 -14.46
C MET A 1 -7.96 -9.61 -13.14
N LYS A 2 -7.91 -10.66 -12.31
CA LYS A 2 -7.15 -10.65 -11.05
C LYS A 2 -5.67 -10.80 -11.36
N ASP A 3 -4.87 -9.82 -10.95
CA ASP A 3 -3.41 -9.86 -11.07
C ASP A 3 -2.81 -10.63 -9.91
N ILE A 4 -2.13 -11.72 -10.18
CA ILE A 4 -1.36 -12.45 -9.17
C ILE A 4 -0.01 -11.76 -9.01
N LYS A 5 0.26 -11.20 -7.84
CA LYS A 5 1.55 -10.59 -7.49
C LYS A 5 2.37 -11.56 -6.65
N THR A 6 3.48 -12.01 -7.19
CA THR A 6 4.39 -12.96 -6.53
C THR A 6 5.74 -12.32 -6.32
N ILE A 7 6.22 -12.32 -5.07
CA ILE A 7 7.58 -11.94 -4.69
C ILE A 7 8.34 -13.23 -4.42
N PHE A 8 9.43 -13.48 -5.14
CA PHE A 8 10.25 -14.67 -4.94
C PHE A 8 11.17 -14.49 -3.72
N LYS A 9 11.62 -15.63 -3.17
CA LYS A 9 12.61 -15.67 -2.07
C LYS A 9 13.81 -14.79 -2.41
N GLY A 10 14.24 -13.97 -1.46
CA GLY A 10 15.38 -13.06 -1.63
C GLY A 10 15.10 -11.78 -2.41
N PHE A 11 13.86 -11.52 -2.80
CA PHE A 11 13.45 -10.29 -3.48
C PHE A 11 12.55 -9.43 -2.60
N HIS A 12 12.40 -8.16 -2.97
CA HIS A 12 11.50 -7.21 -2.30
C HIS A 12 10.20 -6.97 -3.08
N ARG A 13 10.21 -7.21 -4.39
CA ARG A 13 9.09 -6.89 -5.30
C ARG A 13 8.87 -8.02 -6.29
N PRO A 14 7.66 -8.11 -6.86
CA PRO A 14 7.39 -9.05 -7.95
C PRO A 14 8.37 -8.83 -9.11
N LEU A 15 8.78 -9.92 -9.75
CA LEU A 15 9.47 -9.86 -11.04
C LEU A 15 8.47 -9.42 -12.10
N GLY A 16 8.83 -8.47 -12.93
CA GLY A 16 7.97 -7.95 -13.99
C GLY A 16 8.20 -6.47 -14.28
N LEU A 17 7.36 -5.91 -15.12
CA LEU A 17 7.46 -4.52 -15.57
C LEU A 17 7.56 -3.54 -14.39
N PRO A 18 8.45 -2.56 -14.47
CA PRO A 18 8.64 -1.58 -13.42
C PRO A 18 7.34 -0.83 -13.11
N ALA A 19 7.22 -0.34 -11.89
CA ALA A 19 6.06 0.41 -11.38
C ALA A 19 5.61 1.61 -12.26
N PHE A 20 6.34 1.96 -13.29
CA PHE A 20 6.01 2.99 -14.28
C PHE A 20 4.76 2.70 -15.13
N LEU A 21 4.29 1.44 -15.15
CA LEU A 21 3.05 1.06 -15.83
C LEU A 21 1.82 1.05 -14.90
N CYS A 22 2.01 1.41 -13.64
CA CYS A 22 0.90 1.64 -12.72
C CYS A 22 0.16 2.95 -13.11
N PRO A 23 -1.11 3.11 -12.69
CA PRO A 23 -1.88 4.29 -13.01
C PRO A 23 -1.09 5.56 -12.68
N THR A 24 -0.99 6.45 -13.66
CA THR A 24 -0.31 7.73 -13.53
C THR A 24 -1.31 8.85 -13.79
N GLY A 25 -1.09 9.99 -13.18
CA GLY A 25 -1.95 11.14 -13.40
C GLY A 25 -1.35 12.43 -12.85
N ARG A 26 -2.12 13.49 -13.00
CA ARG A 26 -1.81 14.79 -12.45
C ARG A 26 -2.96 15.25 -11.55
N LEU A 27 -2.61 15.80 -10.40
CA LEU A 27 -3.57 16.39 -9.47
C LEU A 27 -4.02 17.76 -9.97
N ARG A 28 -5.32 17.98 -9.91
CA ARG A 28 -5.94 19.30 -10.06
C ARG A 28 -6.57 19.67 -8.72
N LYS A 29 -6.61 20.96 -8.42
CA LYS A 29 -7.21 21.45 -7.18
C LYS A 29 -8.69 21.06 -7.12
N ASN A 30 -9.13 20.60 -5.95
CA ASN A 30 -10.50 20.15 -5.67
C ASN A 30 -10.98 18.97 -6.54
N GLU A 31 -10.09 18.30 -7.27
CA GLU A 31 -10.42 17.09 -8.01
C GLU A 31 -10.09 15.86 -7.14
N GLY A 32 -11.12 15.08 -6.80
CA GLY A 32 -10.97 13.84 -6.08
C GLY A 32 -10.41 12.75 -6.98
N LYS A 33 -9.53 11.93 -6.41
CA LYS A 33 -9.00 10.72 -7.04
C LYS A 33 -9.23 9.54 -6.13
N MET A 34 -9.43 8.36 -6.71
CA MET A 34 -9.70 7.14 -5.97
C MET A 34 -8.93 5.96 -6.55
N LEU A 35 -8.43 5.12 -5.68
CA LEU A 35 -7.81 3.84 -6.03
C LEU A 35 -8.41 2.74 -5.16
N THR A 36 -9.20 1.87 -5.76
CA THR A 36 -9.81 0.74 -5.08
C THR A 36 -9.26 -0.57 -5.61
N LYS A 37 -8.86 -1.46 -4.69
CA LYS A 37 -8.42 -2.81 -5.03
C LYS A 37 -9.11 -3.87 -4.19
N LEU A 38 -9.43 -4.99 -4.84
CA LEU A 38 -9.68 -6.27 -4.20
C LEU A 38 -8.33 -6.93 -3.90
N VAL A 39 -8.18 -7.44 -2.70
CA VAL A 39 -6.96 -8.10 -2.24
C VAL A 39 -7.31 -9.43 -1.59
N THR A 40 -6.59 -10.49 -1.98
CA THR A 40 -6.62 -11.79 -1.30
C THR A 40 -5.19 -12.15 -0.93
N PHE A 41 -4.91 -12.27 0.36
CA PHE A 41 -3.65 -12.81 0.87
C PHE A 41 -3.73 -14.33 0.85
N THR A 42 -2.81 -14.99 0.14
CA THR A 42 -2.76 -16.45 0.11
C THR A 42 -1.98 -16.98 1.31
N ASP A 43 -2.01 -18.31 1.55
CA ASP A 43 -1.24 -18.96 2.62
C ASP A 43 0.26 -18.61 2.57
N ASN A 44 0.79 -18.34 1.38
CA ASN A 44 2.17 -17.89 1.20
C ASN A 44 2.47 -16.49 1.76
N CYS A 45 1.47 -15.75 2.25
CA CYS A 45 1.68 -14.47 2.94
C CYS A 45 2.02 -14.67 4.44
N THR A 46 1.97 -15.89 4.94
CA THR A 46 2.52 -16.24 6.26
C THR A 46 4.05 -16.25 6.18
N TYR A 47 4.73 -15.72 7.18
CA TYR A 47 6.19 -15.77 7.24
C TYR A 47 6.69 -15.60 8.67
N GLU A 48 7.85 -16.18 8.92
CA GLU A 48 8.62 -15.97 10.14
C GLU A 48 10.02 -15.51 9.77
N ILE A 49 10.46 -14.42 10.36
CA ILE A 49 11.77 -13.83 10.17
C ILE A 49 12.34 -13.47 11.53
N LYS A 50 13.55 -12.91 11.57
CA LYS A 50 14.16 -12.46 12.83
C LYS A 50 13.18 -11.57 13.62
N LYS A 51 13.06 -11.84 14.93
CA LYS A 51 12.09 -11.21 15.83
C LYS A 51 12.05 -9.67 15.71
N GLU A 52 13.21 -9.04 15.63
CA GLU A 52 13.35 -7.59 15.50
C GLU A 52 12.85 -7.02 14.15
N LYS A 53 12.58 -7.91 13.17
CA LYS A 53 12.06 -7.54 11.83
C LYS A 53 10.64 -8.03 11.57
N GLN A 54 10.13 -8.94 12.39
CA GLN A 54 8.79 -9.50 12.21
C GLN A 54 7.69 -8.44 12.25
N GLY A 55 7.92 -7.37 13.02
CA GLY A 55 7.01 -6.23 13.12
C GLY A 55 7.07 -5.22 11.97
N ASP A 56 8.02 -5.35 11.03
CA ASP A 56 8.18 -4.42 9.92
C ASP A 56 6.97 -4.49 8.97
N TRP A 57 6.51 -3.32 8.50
CA TRP A 57 5.41 -3.23 7.57
C TRP A 57 5.86 -3.42 6.12
N ASN A 58 5.26 -4.38 5.45
CA ASN A 58 5.32 -4.54 4.00
C ASN A 58 4.37 -3.55 3.32
N LYS A 59 4.58 -3.27 2.04
CA LYS A 59 3.75 -2.33 1.28
C LYS A 59 2.79 -3.10 0.38
N LEU A 60 1.50 -2.75 0.44
CA LEU A 60 0.46 -3.43 -0.32
C LEU A 60 0.24 -2.76 -1.69
N PHE A 61 -0.29 -1.57 -1.68
CA PHE A 61 -0.46 -0.71 -2.86
C PHE A 61 -0.75 0.73 -2.44
N GLY A 62 -0.71 1.65 -3.39
CA GLY A 62 -1.00 3.06 -3.19
C GLY A 62 -0.48 3.92 -4.32
N VAL A 63 -0.16 5.17 -4.02
CA VAL A 63 0.41 6.12 -4.98
C VAL A 63 1.60 6.87 -4.39
N CYS A 64 2.54 7.26 -5.26
CA CYS A 64 3.64 8.15 -4.93
C CYS A 64 3.55 9.43 -5.77
N PHE A 65 4.04 10.53 -5.22
CA PHE A 65 4.01 11.85 -5.84
C PHE A 65 5.42 12.26 -6.27
N GLY A 66 5.59 12.42 -7.60
CA GLY A 66 6.89 12.66 -8.23
C GLY A 66 7.68 11.39 -8.57
N ILE A 67 8.59 11.48 -9.55
CA ILE A 67 9.31 10.35 -10.17
C ILE A 67 10.20 9.61 -9.15
N LEU A 68 10.82 10.32 -8.21
CA LEU A 68 11.67 9.77 -7.16
C LEU A 68 10.94 9.67 -5.81
N GLY A 69 9.60 9.73 -5.84
CA GLY A 69 8.78 9.97 -4.66
C GLY A 69 8.45 8.74 -3.81
N ILE A 70 8.80 7.51 -4.23
CA ILE A 70 8.26 6.30 -3.59
C ILE A 70 8.59 6.16 -2.10
N HIS A 71 9.76 6.65 -1.65
CA HIS A 71 10.19 6.69 -0.25
C HIS A 71 10.29 8.11 0.32
N ARG A 72 9.69 9.09 -0.35
CA ARG A 72 9.68 10.49 0.09
C ARG A 72 8.29 11.07 0.17
N HIS A 73 7.44 10.78 -0.82
CA HIS A 73 6.07 11.28 -0.90
C HIS A 73 5.19 10.17 -1.44
N SER A 74 4.53 9.43 -0.55
CA SER A 74 3.59 8.39 -0.96
C SER A 74 2.56 8.12 0.12
N ILE A 75 1.41 7.65 -0.31
CA ILE A 75 0.31 7.16 0.52
C ILE A 75 0.00 5.72 0.10
N ARG A 76 -0.01 4.79 1.04
CA ARG A 76 -0.13 3.35 0.75
C ARG A 76 -0.82 2.62 1.87
N PHE A 77 -1.49 1.51 1.55
CA PHE A 77 -1.73 0.46 2.53
C PHE A 77 -0.45 -0.32 2.80
N GLY A 78 -0.25 -0.68 4.07
CA GLY A 78 0.77 -1.62 4.53
C GLY A 78 0.14 -2.90 5.03
N TRP A 79 0.91 -3.97 5.07
CA TRP A 79 0.50 -5.27 5.58
C TRP A 79 1.64 -5.97 6.31
N ARG A 80 1.32 -6.83 7.27
CA ARG A 80 2.26 -7.77 7.88
C ARG A 80 1.55 -9.02 8.37
N TRP A 81 2.28 -10.12 8.48
CA TRP A 81 1.79 -11.32 9.13
C TRP A 81 2.00 -11.22 10.63
N ASN A 82 0.94 -11.31 11.40
CA ASN A 82 1.00 -11.39 12.85
C ASN A 82 0.94 -12.86 13.27
N ILE A 83 2.06 -13.39 13.77
CA ILE A 83 2.20 -14.80 14.16
C ILE A 83 1.25 -15.16 15.32
N SER A 84 1.14 -14.29 16.32
CA SER A 84 0.31 -14.56 17.49
C SER A 84 -1.18 -14.55 17.18
N LYS A 85 -1.62 -13.69 16.30
CA LYS A 85 -3.03 -13.62 15.86
C LYS A 85 -3.37 -14.60 14.73
N GLN A 86 -2.37 -15.14 14.05
CA GLN A 86 -2.53 -15.93 12.81
C GLN A 86 -3.36 -15.17 11.74
N LYS A 87 -3.10 -13.87 11.59
CA LYS A 87 -3.81 -12.96 10.68
C LYS A 87 -2.86 -11.98 10.01
N ILE A 88 -3.31 -11.45 8.88
CA ILE A 88 -2.66 -10.31 8.23
C ILE A 88 -3.18 -9.03 8.89
N GLU A 89 -2.29 -8.24 9.44
CA GLU A 89 -2.60 -6.90 9.92
C GLU A 89 -2.41 -5.88 8.80
N ILE A 90 -3.31 -4.91 8.73
CA ILE A 90 -3.31 -3.82 7.75
C ILE A 90 -3.10 -2.48 8.45
N CYS A 91 -2.27 -1.64 7.88
CA CYS A 91 -2.10 -0.24 8.28
C CYS A 91 -2.07 0.68 7.07
N TYR A 92 -2.05 1.98 7.29
CA TYR A 92 -1.63 2.93 6.26
C TYR A 92 -0.17 3.37 6.48
N ILE A 93 0.50 3.72 5.40
CA ILE A 93 1.90 4.16 5.37
C ILE A 93 1.98 5.44 4.59
N ILE A 94 2.49 6.50 5.23
CA ILE A 94 2.67 7.81 4.62
C ILE A 94 4.14 8.22 4.69
N TYR A 95 4.65 8.67 3.54
CA TYR A 95 5.90 9.39 3.43
C TYR A 95 5.62 10.85 3.06
N ASP A 96 5.89 11.78 3.95
CA ASP A 96 5.48 13.19 3.86
C ASP A 96 6.59 14.16 3.43
N GLY A 97 7.65 13.63 2.84
CA GLY A 97 8.79 14.41 2.35
C GLY A 97 9.97 14.52 3.31
N LYS A 98 9.79 14.19 4.57
CA LYS A 98 10.86 14.20 5.59
C LYS A 98 11.63 12.88 5.66
N ARG A 99 11.34 11.92 4.76
CA ARG A 99 11.81 10.52 4.80
C ARG A 99 11.39 9.77 6.08
N ILE A 100 10.45 10.31 6.82
CA ILE A 100 9.87 9.69 7.99
C ILE A 100 8.66 8.90 7.52
N GLU A 101 8.69 7.62 7.75
CA GLU A 101 7.54 6.75 7.56
C GLU A 101 6.57 6.97 8.72
N ARG A 102 5.40 7.53 8.43
CA ARG A 102 4.30 7.53 9.38
C ARG A 102 3.54 6.24 9.16
N THR A 103 3.73 5.29 10.05
CA THR A 103 2.96 4.06 10.10
C THR A 103 2.07 4.10 11.32
N GLN A 104 0.84 3.67 11.13
CA GLN A 104 -0.07 3.46 12.24
C GLN A 104 0.01 2.04 12.77
N ILE A 105 -0.48 1.86 13.99
CA ILE A 105 -0.86 0.56 14.52
C ILE A 105 -1.87 -0.06 13.54
N ALA A 106 -1.89 -1.40 13.44
CA ALA A 106 -2.87 -2.10 12.63
C ALA A 106 -4.30 -1.63 12.97
N PHE A 107 -5.05 -1.21 11.97
CA PHE A 107 -6.42 -0.76 12.15
C PHE A 107 -7.45 -1.79 11.69
N CYS A 108 -7.04 -2.84 10.98
CA CYS A 108 -7.87 -4.02 10.74
C CYS A 108 -7.02 -5.28 10.54
N ASP A 109 -7.64 -6.43 10.76
CA ASP A 109 -7.05 -7.76 10.56
C ASP A 109 -7.75 -8.46 9.39
N CYS A 110 -6.98 -9.15 8.54
CA CYS A 110 -7.49 -9.93 7.42
C CYS A 110 -7.14 -11.41 7.58
N GLU A 111 -8.08 -12.28 7.22
CA GLU A 111 -7.87 -13.71 7.11
C GLU A 111 -7.22 -14.07 5.78
N LEU A 112 -6.47 -15.17 5.76
CA LEU A 112 -5.92 -15.71 4.53
C LEU A 112 -7.05 -16.24 3.62
N ASN A 113 -6.81 -16.21 2.32
CA ASN A 113 -7.68 -16.72 1.27
C ASN A 113 -9.08 -16.07 1.19
N ARG A 114 -9.33 -15.04 1.98
CA ARG A 114 -10.53 -14.21 1.92
C ARG A 114 -10.28 -12.93 1.15
N GLU A 115 -11.27 -12.46 0.39
CA GLU A 115 -11.19 -11.24 -0.40
C GLU A 115 -11.61 -10.02 0.42
N TYR A 116 -10.80 -8.94 0.33
CA TYR A 116 -11.01 -7.66 1.00
C TYR A 116 -10.96 -6.51 0.02
N HIS A 117 -11.78 -5.51 0.25
CA HIS A 117 -11.81 -4.28 -0.54
C HIS A 117 -11.08 -3.17 0.22
N PHE A 118 -10.09 -2.56 -0.42
CA PHE A 118 -9.35 -1.44 0.13
C PHE A 118 -9.44 -0.24 -0.78
N ASN A 119 -9.81 0.89 -0.21
CA ASN A 119 -9.98 2.15 -0.92
C ASN A 119 -9.04 3.23 -0.37
N ILE A 120 -8.37 3.95 -1.26
CA ILE A 120 -7.65 5.19 -0.95
C ILE A 120 -8.28 6.27 -1.80
N THR A 121 -8.79 7.32 -1.18
CA THR A 121 -9.18 8.54 -1.87
C THR A 121 -8.25 9.67 -1.50
N TRP A 122 -8.05 10.61 -2.42
CA TRP A 122 -7.27 11.81 -2.13
C TRP A 122 -7.76 12.99 -2.96
N ILE A 123 -7.75 14.16 -2.34
CA ILE A 123 -8.18 15.43 -2.94
C ILE A 123 -7.08 16.45 -2.68
N LEU A 124 -6.66 17.17 -3.72
CA LEU A 124 -5.74 18.29 -3.56
C LEU A 124 -6.52 19.51 -3.06
N LYS A 125 -6.41 19.83 -1.75
CA LYS A 125 -7.10 20.98 -1.13
C LYS A 125 -6.46 22.32 -1.53
N ASP A 126 -5.15 22.37 -1.49
CA ASP A 126 -4.35 23.52 -1.85
C ASP A 126 -3.14 23.08 -2.70
N ASP A 127 -2.20 23.98 -2.96
CA ASP A 127 -1.06 23.68 -3.85
C ASP A 127 -0.11 22.60 -3.31
N ARG A 128 -0.17 22.28 -2.02
CA ARG A 128 0.80 21.42 -1.34
C ARG A 128 0.21 20.40 -0.36
N THR A 129 -1.11 20.37 -0.19
CA THR A 129 -1.76 19.51 0.82
C THR A 129 -2.82 18.64 0.18
N LEU A 130 -2.72 17.33 0.41
CA LEU A 130 -3.77 16.36 0.10
C LEU A 130 -4.61 16.09 1.35
N ASP A 131 -5.91 16.04 1.15
CA ASP A 131 -6.83 15.34 2.03
C ASP A 131 -6.88 13.89 1.57
N VAL A 132 -6.55 12.96 2.44
CA VAL A 132 -6.42 11.54 2.12
C VAL A 132 -7.29 10.73 3.05
N THR A 133 -8.06 9.81 2.47
CA THR A 133 -8.85 8.86 3.24
C THR A 133 -8.41 7.44 2.93
N PHE A 134 -8.19 6.64 3.95
CA PHE A 134 -7.97 5.19 3.87
C PHE A 134 -9.19 4.47 4.41
N HIS A 135 -9.81 3.63 3.60
CA HIS A 135 -11.00 2.89 3.97
C HIS A 135 -10.92 1.42 3.53
N PRO A 136 -10.72 0.46 4.44
CA PRO A 136 -10.97 -0.94 4.20
C PRO A 136 -12.49 -1.22 4.28
N LEU A 137 -13.14 -1.36 3.13
CA LEU A 137 -14.61 -1.27 2.98
C LEU A 137 -15.43 -2.31 3.79
N GLN A 138 -14.82 -3.43 4.23
CA GLN A 138 -15.47 -4.41 5.10
C GLN A 138 -15.41 -4.07 6.59
N TYR A 139 -14.78 -2.96 6.93
CA TYR A 139 -14.59 -2.53 8.32
C TYR A 139 -15.19 -1.15 8.50
N ASP A 140 -15.84 -0.92 9.62
CA ASP A 140 -16.33 0.40 10.01
C ASP A 140 -15.19 1.26 10.58
N VAL A 141 -14.14 1.42 9.77
CA VAL A 141 -12.94 2.19 10.11
C VAL A 141 -12.52 3.02 8.91
N GLU A 142 -12.40 4.30 9.12
CA GLU A 142 -11.93 5.25 8.11
C GLU A 142 -10.92 6.21 8.72
N GLU A 143 -9.80 6.45 8.04
CA GLU A 143 -8.76 7.37 8.50
C GLU A 143 -8.63 8.55 7.53
N HIS A 144 -8.78 9.75 8.07
CA HIS A 144 -8.67 11.02 7.35
C HIS A 144 -7.39 11.76 7.73
N LEU A 145 -6.58 12.12 6.74
CA LEU A 145 -5.25 12.66 6.95
C LEU A 145 -4.94 13.79 5.99
N ASN A 146 -4.29 14.83 6.51
CA ASN A 146 -3.69 15.87 5.67
C ASN A 146 -2.22 15.53 5.39
N VAL A 147 -1.89 15.34 4.12
CA VAL A 147 -0.57 14.89 3.67
C VAL A 147 0.10 15.95 2.81
N PRO A 148 1.24 16.52 3.22
CA PRO A 148 1.98 17.46 2.39
C PRO A 148 2.63 16.76 1.19
N ILE A 149 2.57 17.42 0.02
CA ILE A 149 3.19 16.94 -1.22
C ILE A 149 4.06 18.02 -1.87
N LYS A 150 5.03 17.59 -2.69
CA LYS A 150 5.90 18.49 -3.47
C LYS A 150 5.67 18.40 -4.97
N ALA A 151 4.91 17.42 -5.45
CA ALA A 151 4.67 17.20 -6.86
C ALA A 151 3.20 16.85 -7.12
N ARG A 152 2.63 17.44 -8.17
CA ARG A 152 1.25 17.17 -8.60
C ARG A 152 1.12 15.93 -9.50
N ARG A 153 2.23 15.39 -10.03
CA ARG A 153 2.23 14.15 -10.80
C ARG A 153 2.32 12.96 -9.85
N PHE A 154 1.44 11.99 -10.03
CA PHE A 154 1.44 10.77 -9.21
C PHE A 154 1.61 9.51 -10.05
N PHE A 155 2.09 8.45 -9.39
CA PHE A 155 2.33 7.13 -9.97
C PHE A 155 1.86 6.07 -8.98
N GLY A 156 1.24 5.00 -9.48
CA GLY A 156 0.85 3.89 -8.64
C GLY A 156 2.06 3.16 -8.05
N CYS A 157 1.91 2.72 -6.80
CA CYS A 157 2.87 1.88 -6.09
C CYS A 157 2.26 0.49 -5.89
N GLY A 158 3.06 -0.55 -6.09
CA GLY A 158 2.62 -1.94 -6.02
C GLY A 158 3.05 -2.68 -4.76
N PHE A 159 2.81 -3.97 -4.80
CA PHE A 159 3.11 -4.95 -3.77
C PHE A 159 4.63 -5.06 -3.52
N TYR A 160 5.03 -5.02 -2.25
CA TYR A 160 6.44 -4.98 -1.84
C TYR A 160 6.61 -5.64 -0.48
N PHE A 161 7.66 -6.42 -0.30
CA PHE A 161 8.00 -7.08 0.96
C PHE A 161 9.14 -6.35 1.67
N GLY A 162 8.91 -6.04 2.95
CA GLY A 162 9.90 -5.51 3.88
C GLY A 162 10.45 -4.11 3.54
N GLY A 163 11.29 -3.62 4.42
CA GLY A 163 12.17 -2.46 4.23
C GLY A 163 13.57 -2.94 3.84
N LYS A 164 14.38 -3.32 4.85
CA LYS A 164 15.72 -3.90 4.66
C LYS A 164 15.70 -5.44 4.52
N THR A 165 14.60 -6.09 4.89
CA THR A 165 14.47 -7.56 4.88
C THR A 165 13.83 -8.03 3.58
N ARG A 166 14.45 -9.02 2.94
CA ARG A 166 13.94 -9.66 1.72
C ARG A 166 12.94 -10.76 2.07
N ALA A 167 12.08 -11.12 1.13
CA ALA A 167 11.11 -12.20 1.31
C ALA A 167 11.81 -13.51 1.67
N PRO A 168 11.43 -14.19 2.78
CA PRO A 168 12.07 -15.41 3.25
C PRO A 168 11.74 -16.61 2.35
N HIS A 169 10.62 -16.56 1.68
CA HIS A 169 10.16 -17.55 0.70
C HIS A 169 9.30 -16.85 -0.38
N ARG A 170 8.64 -17.61 -1.22
CA ARG A 170 7.70 -17.08 -2.21
C ARG A 170 6.46 -16.52 -1.50
N ILE A 171 6.21 -15.20 -1.66
CA ILE A 171 5.03 -14.50 -1.14
C ILE A 171 4.09 -14.21 -2.30
N THR A 172 2.81 -14.54 -2.16
CA THR A 172 1.82 -14.36 -3.23
C THR A 172 0.55 -13.71 -2.69
N ALA A 173 0.12 -12.63 -3.33
CA ALA A 173 -1.19 -12.02 -3.12
C ALA A 173 -1.90 -11.82 -4.46
N LYS A 174 -3.23 -11.92 -4.46
CA LYS A 174 -4.06 -11.60 -5.62
C LYS A 174 -4.56 -10.16 -5.46
N LEU A 175 -4.28 -9.30 -6.42
CA LEU A 175 -4.71 -7.91 -6.43
C LEU A 175 -5.49 -7.64 -7.72
N GLN A 176 -6.70 -7.11 -7.58
CA GLN A 176 -7.51 -6.67 -8.70
C GLN A 176 -7.86 -5.19 -8.51
N GLN A 177 -7.54 -4.37 -9.48
CA GLN A 177 -8.00 -2.99 -9.50
C GLN A 177 -9.45 -2.95 -9.98
N ILE A 178 -10.35 -2.36 -9.18
CA ILE A 178 -11.79 -2.26 -9.48
C ILE A 178 -12.11 -0.90 -10.10
N SER A 179 -11.50 0.18 -9.60
CA SER A 179 -11.66 1.51 -10.14
C SER A 179 -10.41 1.95 -10.89
N LYS A 180 -10.59 2.61 -12.03
CA LYS A 180 -9.54 3.46 -12.59
C LYS A 180 -9.40 4.68 -11.66
N VAL A 181 -8.18 5.20 -11.52
CA VAL A 181 -7.97 6.50 -10.91
C VAL A 181 -8.63 7.53 -11.83
N ILE A 182 -9.80 8.01 -11.41
CA ILE A 182 -10.60 9.01 -12.14
C ILE A 182 -10.00 10.38 -11.88
#